data_789bc6713ce0b7f1bee87f70d3cc908b
#
_entry.id   789bc6713ce0b7f1bee87f70d3cc908b
#
_cell.length_a   1.000
_cell.length_b   1.000
_cell.length_c   1.000
_cell.angle_alpha   90.00
_cell.angle_beta   90.00
_cell.angle_gamma   90.00
#
_symmetry.space_group_name_H-M   'P 1'
#
loop_
_entity.id
_entity.type
_entity.pdbx_description
1 polymer ?
#
loop_
_entity_poly.entity_id
_entity_poly.type
_entity_poly.pdbx_seq_one_letter_code
_entity_poly.pdbx_strand_id
1 'polypeptide(L)'
;GYSVQKHHVEKLPEIQKPASKRTRRFLINDSIEGWADAVKALVQSYFKGGSRLRFDYSDIRPKGARLVTSGGKAPGPQPLKECLVKLQGMFEAKENGDKLTTIEAHDMICHIADAVLAGGIRRAALISLFSADDNEMIAAKTGNWWETAPQRGRANNSVVLLRHRITKDFFQDLWERVKESGSGEPGFYFSNDKDWGTNPCCEIALRPYQFC
;
A
#
# COMPACT_ATOMS: atom_id res chain seq x y z
N GLY A 1 -1.84 -9.94 3.88
CA GLY A 1 -1.36 -9.76 2.51
C GLY A 1 -2.33 -8.98 1.64
N TYR A 2 -1.84 -8.41 0.59
CA TYR A 2 -2.65 -7.73 -0.43
C TYR A 2 -2.09 -8.03 -1.82
N SER A 3 -2.94 -7.87 -2.82
CA SER A 3 -2.56 -8.14 -4.21
C SER A 3 -2.59 -6.85 -5.03
N VAL A 4 -1.49 -6.59 -5.70
CA VAL A 4 -1.38 -5.60 -6.77
C VAL A 4 -1.15 -6.26 -8.13
N GLN A 5 -1.60 -7.52 -8.29
CA GLN A 5 -1.58 -8.18 -9.59
C GLN A 5 -2.37 -7.35 -10.61
N LYS A 6 -1.89 -7.32 -11.86
CA LYS A 6 -2.48 -6.51 -12.93
C LYS A 6 -4.00 -6.65 -13.02
N HIS A 7 -4.52 -7.89 -13.03
CA HIS A 7 -5.96 -8.15 -13.12
C HIS A 7 -6.79 -7.67 -11.93
N HIS A 8 -6.15 -7.35 -10.79
CA HIS A 8 -6.80 -6.70 -9.66
C HIS A 8 -6.77 -5.19 -9.77
N VAL A 9 -5.60 -4.62 -10.11
CA VAL A 9 -5.43 -3.17 -10.22
C VAL A 9 -6.23 -2.60 -11.40
N GLU A 10 -6.34 -3.32 -12.51
CA GLU A 10 -7.18 -2.95 -13.66
C GLU A 10 -8.67 -2.76 -13.32
N LYS A 11 -9.15 -3.39 -12.24
CA LYS A 11 -10.53 -3.23 -11.75
C LYS A 11 -10.75 -1.96 -10.92
N LEU A 12 -9.67 -1.27 -10.53
CA LEU A 12 -9.81 0.01 -9.83
C LEU A 12 -10.48 1.04 -10.73
N PRO A 13 -11.28 1.94 -10.16
CA PRO A 13 -11.89 3.02 -10.91
C PRO A 13 -10.85 3.94 -11.56
N GLU A 14 -11.24 4.60 -12.61
CA GLU A 14 -10.48 5.72 -13.17
C GLU A 14 -10.46 6.89 -12.19
N ILE A 15 -9.39 7.66 -12.24
CA ILE A 15 -9.21 8.85 -11.40
C ILE A 15 -10.12 9.95 -11.90
N GLN A 16 -10.86 10.54 -10.97
CA GLN A 16 -11.74 11.68 -11.17
C GLN A 16 -11.40 12.73 -10.12
N LYS A 17 -10.51 13.66 -10.45
CA LYS A 17 -10.09 14.70 -9.52
C LYS A 17 -11.28 15.54 -9.03
N PRO A 18 -11.30 15.94 -7.75
CA PRO A 18 -12.35 16.80 -7.23
C PRO A 18 -12.44 18.12 -7.99
N ALA A 19 -13.49 18.30 -8.76
CA ALA A 19 -13.70 19.49 -9.61
C ALA A 19 -14.35 20.68 -8.88
N SER A 20 -15.00 20.42 -7.73
CA SER A 20 -15.69 21.44 -6.97
C SER A 20 -14.72 22.48 -6.36
N LYS A 21 -15.03 23.77 -6.53
CA LYS A 21 -14.34 24.85 -5.83
C LYS A 21 -14.61 24.85 -4.31
N ARG A 22 -15.66 24.16 -3.85
CA ARG A 22 -16.00 24.04 -2.43
C ARG A 22 -15.14 23.01 -1.75
N THR A 23 -14.54 23.41 -0.63
CA THR A 23 -13.78 22.52 0.24
C THR A 23 -14.66 22.05 1.38
N ARG A 24 -14.76 20.73 1.58
CA ARG A 24 -15.48 20.13 2.70
C ARG A 24 -14.49 19.85 3.84
N ARG A 25 -14.80 20.33 5.05
CA ARG A 25 -14.06 19.96 6.26
C ARG A 25 -14.35 18.50 6.62
N PHE A 26 -13.31 17.74 6.94
CA PHE A 26 -13.39 16.38 7.44
C PHE A 26 -12.68 16.31 8.78
N LEU A 27 -13.43 16.23 9.88
CA LEU A 27 -12.91 16.04 11.22
C LEU A 27 -12.51 14.59 11.41
N ILE A 28 -11.27 14.34 11.86
CA ILE A 28 -10.72 12.99 12.04
C ILE A 28 -10.82 12.61 13.50
N ASN A 29 -11.57 11.55 13.79
CA ASN A 29 -11.65 11.01 15.14
C ASN A 29 -10.32 10.38 15.59
N ASP A 30 -10.02 10.49 16.89
CA ASP A 30 -8.83 9.91 17.54
C ASP A 30 -9.00 8.40 17.78
N SER A 31 -9.15 7.64 16.68
CA SER A 31 -9.30 6.20 16.68
C SER A 31 -8.68 5.59 15.42
N ILE A 32 -8.46 4.27 15.41
CA ILE A 32 -7.98 3.54 14.22
C ILE A 32 -8.98 3.70 13.07
N GLU A 33 -10.26 3.58 13.38
CA GLU A 33 -11.36 3.75 12.43
C GLU A 33 -11.38 5.18 11.86
N GLY A 34 -11.18 6.19 12.69
CA GLY A 34 -11.12 7.60 12.27
C GLY A 34 -9.97 7.87 11.29
N TRP A 35 -8.81 7.26 11.51
CA TRP A 35 -7.68 7.34 10.59
C TRP A 35 -7.98 6.61 9.28
N ALA A 36 -8.57 5.41 9.36
CA ALA A 36 -8.97 4.65 8.17
C ALA A 36 -10.05 5.39 7.36
N ASP A 37 -11.01 6.02 8.03
CA ASP A 37 -12.06 6.81 7.37
C ASP A 37 -11.49 8.06 6.69
N ALA A 38 -10.46 8.69 7.24
CA ALA A 38 -9.77 9.80 6.58
C ALA A 38 -9.09 9.37 5.28
N VAL A 39 -8.36 8.24 5.29
CA VAL A 39 -7.75 7.66 4.09
C VAL A 39 -8.84 7.27 3.07
N LYS A 40 -9.89 6.58 3.51
CA LYS A 40 -11.04 6.20 2.67
C LYS A 40 -11.70 7.41 2.03
N ALA A 41 -11.94 8.47 2.80
CA ALA A 41 -12.54 9.69 2.29
C ALA A 41 -11.68 10.35 1.20
N LEU A 42 -10.36 10.41 1.42
CA LEU A 42 -9.42 10.92 0.42
C LEU A 42 -9.48 10.09 -0.87
N VAL A 43 -9.31 8.79 -0.78
CA VAL A 43 -9.32 7.88 -1.94
C VAL A 43 -10.65 7.98 -2.69
N GLN A 44 -11.77 7.98 -1.97
CA GLN A 44 -13.09 8.11 -2.59
C GLN A 44 -13.28 9.46 -3.30
N SER A 45 -12.70 10.55 -2.79
CA SER A 45 -12.82 11.86 -3.42
C SER A 45 -12.14 11.91 -4.80
N TYR A 46 -11.11 11.08 -5.03
CA TYR A 46 -10.41 10.97 -6.31
C TYR A 46 -10.95 9.87 -7.21
N PHE A 47 -11.66 8.87 -6.70
CA PHE A 47 -12.29 7.84 -7.53
C PHE A 47 -13.74 8.15 -7.90
N LYS A 48 -14.41 9.04 -7.18
CA LYS A 48 -15.82 9.41 -7.43
C LYS A 48 -15.99 10.86 -7.86
N GLY A 49 -14.92 11.62 -7.84
CA GLY A 49 -15.00 13.08 -7.94
C GLY A 49 -15.67 13.70 -6.70
N GLY A 50 -16.08 14.94 -6.79
CA GLY A 50 -16.82 15.61 -5.73
C GLY A 50 -16.09 16.81 -5.14
N SER A 51 -16.19 16.99 -3.82
CA SER A 51 -15.58 18.13 -3.13
C SER A 51 -14.16 17.84 -2.71
N ARG A 52 -13.30 18.85 -2.78
CA ARG A 52 -11.98 18.79 -2.14
C ARG A 52 -12.14 18.65 -0.62
N LEU A 53 -11.29 17.85 0.00
CA LEU A 53 -11.30 17.63 1.45
C LEU A 53 -10.24 18.50 2.11
N ARG A 54 -10.62 19.09 3.25
CA ARG A 54 -9.71 19.70 4.20
C ARG A 54 -9.77 18.93 5.50
N PHE A 55 -8.75 18.15 5.79
CA PHE A 55 -8.68 17.35 6.99
C PHE A 55 -8.42 18.21 8.22
N ASP A 56 -9.15 17.92 9.27
CA ASP A 56 -9.02 18.56 10.58
C ASP A 56 -8.57 17.50 11.60
N TYR A 57 -7.43 17.77 12.19
CA TYR A 57 -6.72 16.86 13.09
C TYR A 57 -6.87 17.24 14.56
N SER A 58 -7.75 18.22 14.88
CA SER A 58 -7.85 18.82 16.21
C SER A 58 -8.21 17.83 17.30
N ASP A 59 -8.96 16.78 16.99
CA ASP A 59 -9.39 15.76 17.94
C ASP A 59 -8.32 14.68 18.20
N ILE A 60 -7.30 14.59 17.33
CA ILE A 60 -6.24 13.58 17.48
C ILE A 60 -5.35 13.98 18.66
N ARG A 61 -5.17 13.03 19.60
CA ARG A 61 -4.30 13.22 20.76
C ARG A 61 -2.87 13.61 20.38
N PRO A 62 -2.21 14.44 21.19
CA PRO A 62 -0.86 14.91 20.89
C PRO A 62 0.17 13.78 20.97
N LYS A 63 1.30 14.00 20.30
CA LYS A 63 2.47 13.11 20.39
C LYS A 63 2.90 12.93 21.84
N GLY A 64 3.14 11.69 22.23
CA GLY A 64 3.60 11.33 23.57
C GLY A 64 2.46 10.97 24.55
N ALA A 65 1.18 11.20 24.23
CA ALA A 65 0.06 10.76 25.05
C ALA A 65 0.07 9.24 25.22
N ARG A 66 -0.27 8.75 26.43
CA ARG A 66 -0.27 7.33 26.74
C ARG A 66 -1.39 6.59 25.99
N LEU A 67 -1.04 5.46 25.38
CA LEU A 67 -2.00 4.55 24.75
C LEU A 67 -2.42 3.48 25.77
N VAL A 68 -3.70 3.50 26.16
CA VAL A 68 -4.23 2.60 27.20
C VAL A 68 -4.38 1.17 26.68
N THR A 69 -4.94 1.01 25.49
CA THR A 69 -5.29 -0.32 24.94
C THR A 69 -4.11 -1.05 24.29
N SER A 70 -3.18 -0.35 23.68
CA SER A 70 -2.09 -0.97 22.91
C SER A 70 -0.71 -0.79 23.54
N GLY A 71 -0.63 -0.07 24.65
CA GLY A 71 0.64 0.31 25.28
C GLY A 71 1.44 1.33 24.45
N GLY A 72 2.48 1.90 25.03
CA GLY A 72 3.34 2.87 24.37
C GLY A 72 2.76 4.28 24.34
N LYS A 73 3.32 5.11 23.46
CA LYS A 73 2.98 6.53 23.31
C LYS A 73 2.37 6.82 21.95
N ALA A 74 1.43 7.74 21.91
CA ALA A 74 0.79 8.19 20.67
C ALA A 74 1.80 8.91 19.75
N PRO A 75 1.74 8.69 18.43
CA PRO A 75 2.60 9.39 17.46
C PRO A 75 2.14 10.84 17.20
N GLY A 76 0.92 11.20 17.62
CA GLY A 76 0.27 12.46 17.26
C GLY A 76 -0.29 12.44 15.83
N PRO A 77 -0.79 13.56 15.32
CA PRO A 77 -1.43 13.65 14.01
C PRO A 77 -0.46 13.64 12.82
N GLN A 78 0.83 13.91 13.05
CA GLN A 78 1.80 14.16 11.98
C GLN A 78 1.95 12.99 11.00
N PRO A 79 2.05 11.70 11.44
CA PRO A 79 2.19 10.58 10.51
C PRO A 79 0.99 10.42 9.57
N LEU A 80 -0.23 10.62 10.07
CA LEU A 80 -1.43 10.59 9.23
C LEU A 80 -1.45 11.75 8.25
N LYS A 81 -1.06 12.96 8.69
CA LYS A 81 -0.99 14.13 7.83
C LYS A 81 -0.02 13.90 6.67
N GLU A 82 1.17 13.38 6.94
CA GLU A 82 2.16 13.05 5.91
C GLU A 82 1.65 11.99 4.95
N CYS A 83 0.99 10.94 5.46
CA CYS A 83 0.37 9.91 4.64
C CYS A 83 -0.67 10.53 3.69
N LEU A 84 -1.63 11.29 4.21
CA LEU A 84 -2.69 11.90 3.38
C LEU A 84 -2.12 12.86 2.32
N VAL A 85 -1.08 13.62 2.65
CA VAL A 85 -0.40 14.51 1.69
C VAL A 85 0.28 13.71 0.58
N LYS A 86 0.97 12.60 0.92
CA LYS A 86 1.63 11.73 -0.07
C LYS A 86 0.61 11.07 -0.98
N LEU A 87 -0.46 10.49 -0.42
CA LEU A 87 -1.54 9.87 -1.21
C LEU A 87 -2.21 10.89 -2.14
N GLN A 88 -2.49 12.09 -1.62
CA GLN A 88 -3.05 13.17 -2.43
C GLN A 88 -2.12 13.55 -3.57
N GLY A 89 -0.82 13.70 -3.31
CA GLY A 89 0.19 14.00 -4.32
C GLY A 89 0.23 12.97 -5.44
N MET A 90 0.11 11.68 -5.11
CA MET A 90 0.06 10.60 -6.10
C MET A 90 -1.17 10.73 -7.01
N PHE A 91 -2.34 11.03 -6.46
CA PHE A 91 -3.55 11.28 -7.27
C PHE A 91 -3.45 12.56 -8.10
N GLU A 92 -2.90 13.65 -7.55
CA GLU A 92 -2.76 14.92 -8.26
C GLU A 92 -1.76 14.84 -9.44
N ALA A 93 -0.81 13.93 -9.39
CA ALA A 93 0.12 13.65 -10.49
C ALA A 93 -0.54 12.96 -11.71
N LYS A 94 -1.74 12.43 -11.56
CA LYS A 94 -2.50 11.76 -12.63
C LYS A 94 -3.45 12.74 -13.32
N GLU A 95 -3.92 12.38 -14.50
CA GLU A 95 -5.01 13.11 -15.17
C GLU A 95 -6.37 12.44 -14.93
N ASN A 96 -7.46 13.16 -15.21
CA ASN A 96 -8.79 12.56 -15.16
C ASN A 96 -8.92 11.47 -16.24
N GLY A 97 -9.40 10.31 -15.85
CA GLY A 97 -9.52 9.14 -16.71
C GLY A 97 -8.32 8.18 -16.62
N ASP A 98 -7.20 8.60 -16.01
CA ASP A 98 -6.08 7.70 -15.75
C ASP A 98 -6.45 6.63 -14.72
N LYS A 99 -5.69 5.54 -14.75
CA LYS A 99 -5.72 4.50 -13.72
C LYS A 99 -4.42 4.48 -12.93
N LEU A 100 -4.49 3.96 -11.71
CA LEU A 100 -3.29 3.64 -10.95
C LEU A 100 -2.55 2.47 -11.61
N THR A 101 -1.23 2.56 -11.63
CA THR A 101 -0.37 1.42 -11.96
C THR A 101 -0.24 0.48 -10.76
N THR A 102 0.30 -0.70 -10.98
CA THR A 102 0.54 -1.69 -9.92
C THR A 102 1.51 -1.18 -8.87
N ILE A 103 2.57 -0.50 -9.30
CA ILE A 103 3.56 0.08 -8.39
C ILE A 103 3.01 1.29 -7.62
N GLU A 104 2.17 2.11 -8.23
CA GLU A 104 1.48 3.21 -7.54
C GLU A 104 0.52 2.68 -6.46
N ALA A 105 -0.28 1.66 -6.78
CA ALA A 105 -1.16 1.01 -5.82
C ALA A 105 -0.37 0.40 -4.65
N HIS A 106 0.78 -0.21 -4.93
CA HIS A 106 1.72 -0.72 -3.93
C HIS A 106 2.26 0.40 -3.03
N ASP A 107 2.77 1.47 -3.62
CA ASP A 107 3.34 2.60 -2.89
C ASP A 107 2.31 3.29 -1.99
N MET A 108 1.05 3.41 -2.43
CA MET A 108 -0.04 3.95 -1.59
C MET A 108 -0.23 3.11 -0.31
N ILE A 109 -0.26 1.78 -0.42
CA ILE A 109 -0.41 0.90 0.75
C ILE A 109 0.81 1.00 1.67
N CYS A 110 2.02 1.13 1.11
CA CYS A 110 3.24 1.32 1.89
C CYS A 110 3.24 2.66 2.65
N HIS A 111 2.74 3.75 2.07
CA HIS A 111 2.58 5.02 2.77
C HIS A 111 1.55 4.96 3.91
N ILE A 112 0.47 4.20 3.74
CA ILE A 112 -0.48 3.95 4.83
C ILE A 112 0.20 3.17 5.96
N ALA A 113 1.01 2.18 5.64
CA ALA A 113 1.78 1.42 6.63
C ALA A 113 2.79 2.28 7.39
N ASP A 114 3.42 3.26 6.74
CA ASP A 114 4.30 4.22 7.40
C ASP A 114 3.57 4.97 8.52
N ALA A 115 2.34 5.43 8.27
CA ALA A 115 1.53 6.10 9.29
C ALA A 115 1.20 5.18 10.48
N VAL A 116 0.92 3.92 10.23
CA VAL A 116 0.61 2.92 11.26
C VAL A 116 1.82 2.59 12.13
N LEU A 117 3.03 2.58 11.53
CA LEU A 117 4.28 2.21 12.21
C LEU A 117 4.94 3.35 12.98
N ALA A 118 4.52 4.58 12.78
CA ALA A 118 5.14 5.78 13.34
C ALA A 118 5.17 5.82 14.89
N GLY A 119 4.41 4.97 15.58
CA GLY A 119 4.41 4.85 17.04
C GLY A 119 5.58 4.07 17.64
N GLY A 120 6.54 3.61 16.83
CA GLY A 120 7.74 2.87 17.29
C GLY A 120 7.50 1.41 17.69
N ILE A 121 6.26 0.93 17.68
CA ILE A 121 5.90 -0.47 17.92
C ILE A 121 5.45 -1.04 16.58
N ARG A 122 6.01 -2.21 16.18
CA ARG A 122 5.57 -2.91 14.97
C ARG A 122 4.11 -3.32 15.10
N ARG A 123 3.22 -2.59 14.45
CA ARG A 123 1.77 -2.80 14.47
C ARG A 123 1.21 -3.38 13.19
N ALA A 124 2.03 -3.46 12.14
CA ALA A 124 1.66 -4.00 10.85
C ALA A 124 2.84 -4.73 10.22
N ALA A 125 2.55 -5.80 9.52
CA ALA A 125 3.45 -6.45 8.58
C ALA A 125 2.68 -6.68 7.29
N LEU A 126 3.33 -6.46 6.15
CA LEU A 126 2.71 -6.53 4.84
C LEU A 126 3.43 -7.54 3.95
N ILE A 127 2.67 -8.22 3.11
CA ILE A 127 3.16 -8.87 1.91
C ILE A 127 2.35 -8.36 0.72
N SER A 128 3.07 -7.94 -0.32
CA SER A 128 2.53 -7.53 -1.60
C SER A 128 2.68 -8.67 -2.59
N LEU A 129 1.58 -9.11 -3.19
CA LEU A 129 1.56 -10.13 -4.22
C LEU A 129 1.33 -9.47 -5.57
N PHE A 130 2.18 -9.76 -6.56
CA PHE A 130 2.13 -9.13 -7.87
C PHE A 130 2.31 -10.13 -9.02
N SER A 131 1.97 -9.72 -10.24
CA SER A 131 2.01 -10.57 -11.44
C SER A 131 3.44 -10.85 -11.88
N ALA A 132 3.70 -12.07 -12.36
CA ALA A 132 5.02 -12.52 -12.78
C ALA A 132 5.59 -11.75 -14.01
N ASP A 133 4.72 -11.11 -14.78
CA ASP A 133 5.07 -10.28 -15.95
C ASP A 133 5.14 -8.78 -15.63
N ASP A 134 5.14 -8.41 -14.34
CA ASP A 134 5.19 -7.02 -13.89
C ASP A 134 6.64 -6.59 -13.60
N ASN A 135 7.29 -6.04 -14.63
CA ASN A 135 8.68 -5.62 -14.53
C ASN A 135 8.92 -4.46 -13.55
N GLU A 136 7.95 -3.56 -13.38
CA GLU A 136 8.06 -2.47 -12.40
C GLU A 136 8.06 -3.01 -10.97
N MET A 137 7.16 -3.94 -10.67
CA MET A 137 7.12 -4.58 -9.36
C MET A 137 8.32 -5.49 -9.09
N ILE A 138 8.83 -6.21 -10.11
CA ILE A 138 10.06 -6.99 -9.99
C ILE A 138 11.25 -6.08 -9.63
N ALA A 139 11.32 -4.90 -10.23
CA ALA A 139 12.38 -3.92 -10.00
C ALA A 139 12.11 -2.95 -8.83
N ALA A 140 11.02 -3.12 -8.09
CA ALA A 140 10.56 -2.16 -7.08
C ALA A 140 11.60 -1.85 -6.00
N LYS A 141 12.48 -2.81 -5.69
CA LYS A 141 13.55 -2.68 -4.70
C LYS A 141 14.92 -2.96 -5.32
N THR A 142 15.22 -2.32 -6.45
CA THR A 142 16.52 -2.34 -7.10
C THR A 142 17.19 -0.97 -7.02
N GLY A 143 18.51 -0.92 -7.19
CA GLY A 143 19.28 0.32 -7.09
C GLY A 143 19.12 0.98 -5.70
N ASN A 144 19.09 2.29 -5.66
CA ASN A 144 19.00 3.08 -4.41
C ASN A 144 17.54 3.27 -3.94
N TRP A 145 16.73 2.21 -4.02
CA TRP A 145 15.30 2.29 -3.66
C TRP A 145 15.05 2.79 -2.23
N TRP A 146 15.96 2.53 -1.30
CA TRP A 146 15.85 2.99 0.09
C TRP A 146 15.94 4.52 0.23
N GLU A 147 16.49 5.22 -0.77
CA GLU A 147 16.53 6.68 -0.85
C GLU A 147 15.35 7.23 -1.65
N THR A 148 15.04 6.60 -2.79
CA THR A 148 14.04 7.09 -3.74
C THR A 148 12.60 6.68 -3.40
N ALA A 149 12.42 5.51 -2.77
CA ALA A 149 11.13 4.93 -2.40
C ALA A 149 11.19 4.16 -1.07
N PRO A 150 11.62 4.80 0.04
CA PRO A 150 11.87 4.13 1.33
C PRO A 150 10.63 3.46 1.91
N GLN A 151 9.42 3.92 1.58
CA GLN A 151 8.16 3.30 2.00
C GLN A 151 8.04 1.83 1.56
N ARG A 152 8.67 1.43 0.45
CA ARG A 152 8.64 0.05 -0.05
C ARG A 152 9.27 -0.96 0.92
N GLY A 153 10.09 -0.50 1.85
CA GLY A 153 10.60 -1.31 2.95
C GLY A 153 9.53 -1.80 3.94
N ARG A 154 8.28 -1.33 3.83
CA ARG A 154 7.16 -1.74 4.70
C ARG A 154 6.51 -3.06 4.30
N ALA A 155 6.73 -3.54 3.08
CA ALA A 155 6.15 -4.78 2.58
C ALA A 155 7.24 -5.75 2.09
N ASN A 156 7.03 -7.04 2.30
CA ASN A 156 7.70 -8.07 1.52
C ASN A 156 7.05 -8.10 0.14
N ASN A 157 7.82 -8.03 -0.93
CA ASN A 157 7.29 -8.11 -2.29
C ASN A 157 7.48 -9.53 -2.83
N SER A 158 6.41 -10.19 -3.21
CA SER A 158 6.47 -11.57 -3.73
C SER A 158 5.73 -11.72 -5.04
N VAL A 159 6.40 -12.32 -6.01
CA VAL A 159 5.83 -12.64 -7.31
C VAL A 159 4.97 -13.89 -7.20
N VAL A 160 3.75 -13.83 -7.75
CA VAL A 160 2.84 -15.00 -7.81
C VAL A 160 3.23 -15.88 -8.98
N LEU A 161 3.64 -17.10 -8.67
CA LEU A 161 4.07 -18.11 -9.63
C LEU A 161 3.06 -19.25 -9.64
N LEU A 162 2.35 -19.45 -10.75
CA LEU A 162 1.41 -20.54 -10.91
C LEU A 162 2.18 -21.83 -11.23
N ARG A 163 2.09 -22.82 -10.35
CA ARG A 163 2.85 -24.08 -10.45
C ARG A 163 2.68 -24.81 -11.77
N HIS A 164 1.50 -24.71 -12.39
CA HIS A 164 1.18 -25.37 -13.67
C HIS A 164 1.58 -24.55 -14.90
N ARG A 165 2.13 -23.32 -14.71
CA ARG A 165 2.53 -22.43 -15.81
C ARG A 165 4.00 -22.05 -15.81
N ILE A 166 4.64 -22.13 -14.65
CA ILE A 166 6.05 -21.72 -14.53
C ILE A 166 6.95 -22.72 -15.25
N THR A 167 7.87 -22.19 -16.06
CA THR A 167 8.93 -22.97 -16.67
C THR A 167 10.24 -22.78 -15.90
N LYS A 168 11.18 -23.73 -16.07
CA LYS A 168 12.51 -23.66 -15.47
C LYS A 168 13.26 -22.40 -15.94
N ASP A 169 13.22 -22.11 -17.22
CA ASP A 169 13.97 -20.98 -17.82
C ASP A 169 13.43 -19.64 -17.28
N PHE A 170 12.09 -19.49 -17.21
CA PHE A 170 11.49 -18.29 -16.62
C PHE A 170 11.88 -18.12 -15.14
N PHE A 171 11.88 -19.21 -14.37
CA PHE A 171 12.29 -19.15 -12.98
C PHE A 171 13.77 -18.79 -12.83
N GLN A 172 14.63 -19.33 -13.68
CA GLN A 172 16.08 -19.01 -13.67
C GLN A 172 16.32 -17.53 -14.00
N ASP A 173 15.65 -16.97 -15.01
CA ASP A 173 15.73 -15.55 -15.33
C ASP A 173 15.32 -14.68 -14.14
N LEU A 174 14.18 -14.99 -13.53
CA LEU A 174 13.70 -14.27 -12.36
C LEU A 174 14.65 -14.39 -11.17
N TRP A 175 15.24 -15.57 -10.96
CA TRP A 175 16.24 -15.81 -9.92
C TRP A 175 17.51 -14.97 -10.10
N GLU A 176 18.00 -14.86 -11.34
CA GLU A 176 19.17 -13.99 -11.63
C GLU A 176 18.83 -12.52 -11.33
N ARG A 177 17.67 -12.04 -11.70
CA ARG A 177 17.21 -10.68 -11.37
C ARG A 177 17.16 -10.42 -9.85
N VAL A 178 16.71 -11.39 -9.06
CA VAL A 178 16.73 -11.29 -7.59
C VAL A 178 18.16 -11.20 -7.06
N LYS A 179 19.08 -11.99 -7.59
CA LYS A 179 20.50 -11.92 -7.21
C LYS A 179 21.11 -10.57 -7.54
N GLU A 180 20.88 -10.08 -8.76
CA GLU A 180 21.40 -8.80 -9.24
C GLU A 180 20.83 -7.60 -8.46
N SER A 181 19.60 -7.70 -7.95
CA SER A 181 18.98 -6.62 -7.17
C SER A 181 19.72 -6.29 -5.89
N GLY A 182 20.45 -7.24 -5.31
CA GLY A 182 21.10 -7.10 -4.02
C GLY A 182 20.17 -6.99 -2.81
N SER A 183 18.84 -6.89 -3.05
CA SER A 183 17.84 -6.77 -1.98
C SER A 183 17.29 -8.11 -1.49
N GLY A 184 17.54 -9.20 -2.23
CA GLY A 184 16.93 -10.51 -1.98
C GLY A 184 15.43 -10.56 -2.32
N GLU A 185 14.91 -9.58 -3.04
CA GLU A 185 13.53 -9.51 -3.51
C GLU A 185 13.47 -9.34 -5.05
N PRO A 186 12.36 -9.75 -5.65
CA PRO A 186 11.13 -10.27 -5.02
C PRO A 186 11.29 -11.70 -4.46
N GLY A 187 10.49 -12.00 -3.41
CA GLY A 187 10.24 -13.36 -3.00
C GLY A 187 9.37 -14.13 -4.00
N PHE A 188 9.25 -15.45 -3.82
CA PHE A 188 8.46 -16.31 -4.71
C PHE A 188 7.28 -16.90 -3.95
N TYR A 189 6.07 -16.64 -4.45
CA TYR A 189 4.85 -17.24 -3.93
C TYR A 189 4.28 -18.24 -4.93
N PHE A 190 4.50 -19.53 -4.68
CA PHE A 190 4.00 -20.60 -5.53
C PHE A 190 2.55 -20.95 -5.17
N SER A 191 1.66 -20.78 -6.12
CA SER A 191 0.23 -21.06 -5.94
C SER A 191 -0.33 -21.90 -7.07
N ASN A 192 -1.45 -22.58 -6.80
CA ASN A 192 -2.25 -23.23 -7.84
C ASN A 192 -3.35 -22.31 -8.37
N ASP A 193 -3.67 -21.24 -7.64
CA ASP A 193 -4.67 -20.24 -7.98
C ASP A 193 -4.08 -18.84 -7.80
N LYS A 194 -4.25 -17.99 -8.82
CA LYS A 194 -3.72 -16.63 -8.83
C LYS A 194 -4.37 -15.70 -7.80
N ASP A 195 -5.59 -16.02 -7.35
CA ASP A 195 -6.37 -15.17 -6.44
C ASP A 195 -6.20 -15.56 -4.97
N TRP A 196 -5.55 -16.70 -4.68
CA TRP A 196 -5.18 -17.04 -3.32
C TRP A 196 -4.00 -16.20 -2.86
N GLY A 197 -4.05 -15.78 -1.61
CA GLY A 197 -3.02 -15.01 -0.97
C GLY A 197 -2.43 -15.71 0.25
N THR A 198 -1.66 -14.96 1.01
CA THR A 198 -1.00 -15.43 2.22
C THR A 198 -0.84 -14.28 3.22
N ASN A 199 -0.56 -14.61 4.48
CA ASN A 199 -0.09 -13.66 5.47
C ASN A 199 1.39 -13.29 5.21
N PRO A 200 1.93 -12.25 5.84
CA PRO A 200 3.28 -11.76 5.57
C PRO A 200 4.41 -12.77 5.75
N CYS A 201 4.22 -13.77 6.61
CA CYS A 201 5.21 -14.82 6.86
C CYS A 201 5.04 -16.06 5.96
N CYS A 202 4.01 -16.08 5.10
CA CYS A 202 3.70 -17.13 4.12
C CYS A 202 3.29 -18.49 4.68
N GLU A 203 2.96 -18.60 5.97
CA GLU A 203 2.55 -19.86 6.60
C GLU A 203 1.04 -20.14 6.52
N ILE A 204 0.22 -19.14 6.21
CA ILE A 204 -1.24 -19.28 6.14
C ILE A 204 -1.73 -18.95 4.73
N ALA A 205 -2.28 -19.95 4.04
CA ALA A 205 -2.96 -19.74 2.77
C ALA A 205 -4.34 -19.10 3.01
N LEU A 206 -4.64 -18.04 2.28
CA LEU A 206 -5.85 -17.24 2.44
C LEU A 206 -6.59 -17.15 1.10
N ARG A 207 -7.89 -17.44 1.13
CA ARG A 207 -8.79 -17.14 0.00
C ARG A 207 -9.02 -15.62 -0.07
N PRO A 208 -9.48 -15.09 -1.22
CA PRO A 208 -9.91 -13.70 -1.31
C PRO A 208 -10.90 -13.35 -0.18
N TYR A 209 -10.72 -12.17 0.42
CA TYR A 209 -11.53 -11.64 1.52
C TYR A 209 -11.45 -12.41 2.85
N GLN A 210 -10.54 -13.34 3.01
CA GLN A 210 -10.25 -13.95 4.30
C GLN A 210 -9.20 -13.14 5.07
N PHE A 211 -9.35 -13.11 6.38
CA PHE A 211 -8.40 -12.47 7.30
C PHE A 211 -7.60 -13.53 8.05
N CYS A 212 -6.36 -13.20 8.31
CA CYS A 212 -5.48 -13.95 9.19
C CYS A 212 -5.84 -13.71 10.65
#